data_217d3148b4ada66ebc903dc46607a0b3
#
_entry.id   217d3148b4ada66ebc903dc46607a0b3
#
_cell.length_a   1.000
_cell.length_b   1.000
_cell.length_c   1.000
_cell.angle_alpha   90.00
_cell.angle_beta   90.00
_cell.angle_gamma   90.00
#
_symmetry.space_group_name_H-M   'P 1'
#
loop_
_entity.id
_entity.type
_entity.pdbx_description
1 polymer ?
#
loop_
_entity_poly.entity_id
_entity_poly.type
_entity_poly.pdbx_seq_one_letter_code
_entity_poly.pdbx_strand_id
1 'polypeptide(L)'
;IEFLKKDGYEETDIASEVHENNAPLVEYCQQKLGYFIAYDNLFSTWIAKGNSFTVDNVRVALSAFNRLISVTHKKVFNKIFNTLETGLSKLGDSASNQTKSIRDLIQLIKDIPMDGKQDYDVLGFIYEYLISNFAANAGKKAGEFYTPHEVSQLMSEIVVNHLKNREKIEIYDPTSGSGSLLITIGKSAAKYIANKDNIKYYAQELKENTYNLTRMNLVMRGIKPDNILTRCGDTLEEDWPWFDDADPANTYHMVDVDAVV
;
A
#
# COMPACT_ATOMS: atom_id res chain seq x y z
N ILE A 1 12.54 -7.40 7.01
CA ILE A 1 13.25 -8.53 7.65
C ILE A 1 13.53 -9.65 6.64
N GLU A 2 12.51 -10.20 5.99
CA GLU A 2 12.70 -11.29 5.01
C GLU A 2 13.66 -10.93 3.87
N PHE A 3 13.65 -9.69 3.45
CA PHE A 3 14.58 -9.17 2.46
C PHE A 3 16.03 -9.23 2.97
N LEU A 4 16.29 -8.78 4.21
CA LEU A 4 17.63 -8.85 4.82
C LEU A 4 18.05 -10.29 5.06
N LYS A 5 17.13 -11.19 5.45
CA LYS A 5 17.42 -12.63 5.57
C LYS A 5 17.83 -13.24 4.24
N LYS A 6 17.23 -12.85 3.13
CA LYS A 6 17.62 -13.28 1.76
C LYS A 6 19.01 -12.78 1.37
N ASP A 7 19.42 -11.63 1.90
CA ASP A 7 20.73 -11.04 1.68
C ASP A 7 21.79 -11.51 2.71
N GLY A 8 21.47 -12.52 3.55
CA GLY A 8 22.41 -13.20 4.43
C GLY A 8 22.51 -12.65 5.85
N TYR A 9 21.59 -11.76 6.27
CA TYR A 9 21.54 -11.28 7.65
C TYR A 9 20.89 -12.34 8.56
N GLU A 10 21.57 -12.68 9.66
CA GLU A 10 21.01 -13.53 10.72
C GLU A 10 19.96 -12.77 11.55
N GLU A 11 19.00 -13.48 12.12
CA GLU A 11 17.91 -12.85 12.88
C GLU A 11 18.40 -12.10 14.13
N THR A 12 19.46 -12.58 14.75
CA THR A 12 20.13 -11.95 15.88
C THR A 12 20.79 -10.61 15.50
N ASP A 13 21.29 -10.51 14.27
CA ASP A 13 21.96 -9.31 13.78
C ASP A 13 20.97 -8.25 13.31
N ILE A 14 19.80 -8.68 12.82
CA ILE A 14 18.75 -7.79 12.35
C ILE A 14 18.33 -6.78 13.44
N ALA A 15 18.18 -7.23 14.68
CA ALA A 15 17.76 -6.36 15.79
C ALA A 15 18.80 -5.29 16.12
N SER A 16 20.10 -5.62 16.01
CA SER A 16 21.20 -4.71 16.29
C SER A 16 21.59 -3.84 15.12
N GLU A 17 21.36 -4.27 13.89
CA GLU A 17 21.77 -3.57 12.68
C GLU A 17 20.66 -2.67 12.09
N VAL A 18 19.39 -3.05 12.26
CA VAL A 18 18.25 -2.35 11.64
C VAL A 18 17.81 -1.14 12.47
N HIS A 19 18.64 -0.12 12.49
CA HIS A 19 18.36 1.16 13.16
C HIS A 19 18.75 2.35 12.27
N GLU A 20 18.15 3.52 12.54
CA GLU A 20 18.30 4.72 11.70
C GLU A 20 19.74 5.25 11.60
N ASN A 21 20.59 4.96 12.58
CA ASN A 21 22.00 5.39 12.59
C ASN A 21 22.89 4.53 11.67
N ASN A 22 22.39 3.39 11.17
CA ASN A 22 23.11 2.56 10.21
C ASN A 22 22.85 3.11 8.78
N ALA A 23 23.51 4.22 8.44
CA ALA A 23 23.31 4.93 7.19
C ALA A 23 23.47 4.03 5.94
N PRO A 24 24.48 3.14 5.82
CA PRO A 24 24.60 2.24 4.68
C PRO A 24 23.39 1.32 4.51
N LEU A 25 22.86 0.77 5.60
CA LEU A 25 21.69 -0.10 5.56
C LEU A 25 20.43 0.68 5.23
N VAL A 26 20.26 1.89 5.77
CA VAL A 26 19.16 2.79 5.44
C VAL A 26 19.14 3.08 3.95
N GLU A 27 20.28 3.50 3.39
CA GLU A 27 20.41 3.80 1.96
C GLU A 27 20.11 2.59 1.09
N TYR A 28 20.64 1.43 1.45
CA TYR A 28 20.37 0.17 0.74
C TYR A 28 18.89 -0.19 0.73
N CYS A 29 18.22 -0.12 1.88
CA CYS A 29 16.78 -0.36 1.96
C CYS A 29 15.96 0.66 1.15
N GLN A 30 16.34 1.94 1.20
CA GLN A 30 15.69 2.99 0.42
C GLN A 30 15.84 2.77 -1.09
N GLN A 31 16.98 2.30 -1.55
CA GLN A 31 17.20 1.95 -2.96
C GLN A 31 16.36 0.74 -3.39
N LYS A 32 16.22 -0.27 -2.54
CA LYS A 32 15.53 -1.53 -2.86
C LYS A 32 14.03 -1.48 -2.64
N LEU A 33 13.57 -0.81 -1.59
CA LEU A 33 12.18 -0.81 -1.14
C LEU A 33 11.49 0.55 -1.28
N GLY A 34 12.28 1.62 -1.42
CA GLY A 34 11.78 2.99 -1.44
C GLY A 34 11.63 3.63 -0.06
N TYR A 35 11.85 2.89 1.03
CA TYR A 35 11.73 3.37 2.42
C TYR A 35 12.59 2.53 3.36
N PHE A 36 12.72 3.01 4.60
CA PHE A 36 13.34 2.26 5.71
C PHE A 36 12.42 2.27 6.93
N ILE A 37 12.38 1.15 7.65
CA ILE A 37 11.69 1.00 8.93
C ILE A 37 12.68 0.40 9.92
N ALA A 38 12.96 1.11 11.02
CA ALA A 38 13.81 0.61 12.09
C ALA A 38 13.17 -0.58 12.81
N TYR A 39 13.98 -1.46 13.38
CA TYR A 39 13.54 -2.66 14.08
C TYR A 39 12.53 -2.35 15.20
N ASP A 40 12.76 -1.28 15.95
CA ASP A 40 11.88 -0.84 17.02
C ASP A 40 10.48 -0.41 16.56
N ASN A 41 10.33 -0.10 15.26
CA ASN A 41 9.09 0.34 14.63
C ASN A 41 8.35 -0.81 13.91
N LEU A 42 8.85 -2.04 14.00
CA LEU A 42 8.18 -3.21 13.43
C LEU A 42 7.01 -3.67 14.31
N PHE A 43 5.98 -4.17 13.66
CA PHE A 43 4.78 -4.67 14.33
C PHE A 43 5.10 -5.80 15.33
N SER A 44 6.01 -6.72 14.97
CA SER A 44 6.48 -7.79 15.85
C SER A 44 7.14 -7.24 17.12
N THR A 45 7.94 -6.18 16.99
CA THR A 45 8.58 -5.52 18.14
C THR A 45 7.55 -4.83 19.04
N TRP A 46 6.50 -4.25 18.46
CA TRP A 46 5.41 -3.66 19.24
C TRP A 46 4.64 -4.71 20.05
N ILE A 47 4.38 -5.88 19.46
CA ILE A 47 3.78 -7.01 20.18
C ILE A 47 4.69 -7.43 21.35
N ALA A 48 6.00 -7.56 21.11
CA ALA A 48 6.95 -7.97 22.11
C ALA A 48 7.08 -6.96 23.28
N LYS A 49 6.86 -5.66 23.05
CA LYS A 49 6.84 -4.62 24.10
C LYS A 49 5.68 -4.80 25.09
N GLY A 50 4.60 -5.47 24.74
CA GLY A 50 3.47 -5.75 25.63
C GLY A 50 2.97 -4.49 26.36
N ASN A 51 3.03 -4.51 27.69
CA ASN A 51 2.58 -3.37 28.51
C ASN A 51 3.45 -2.12 28.44
N SER A 52 4.66 -2.18 27.91
CA SER A 52 5.51 -1.01 27.70
C SER A 52 5.23 -0.28 26.39
N PHE A 53 4.47 -0.89 25.48
CA PHE A 53 4.04 -0.24 24.23
C PHE A 53 3.03 0.88 24.52
N THR A 54 3.18 2.02 23.85
CA THR A 54 2.28 3.19 23.96
C THR A 54 1.91 3.74 22.59
N VAL A 55 0.89 4.59 22.54
CA VAL A 55 0.51 5.30 21.32
C VAL A 55 1.67 6.12 20.73
N ASP A 56 2.60 6.58 21.56
CA ASP A 56 3.77 7.35 21.11
C ASP A 56 4.74 6.50 20.28
N ASN A 57 4.80 5.18 20.50
CA ASN A 57 5.56 4.29 19.61
C ASN A 57 5.01 4.33 18.17
N VAL A 58 3.69 4.41 18.01
CA VAL A 58 3.08 4.56 16.68
C VAL A 58 3.41 5.92 16.08
N ARG A 59 3.29 7.01 16.85
CA ARG A 59 3.62 8.36 16.37
C ARG A 59 5.08 8.47 15.92
N VAL A 60 5.99 7.94 16.73
CA VAL A 60 7.42 7.90 16.40
C VAL A 60 7.66 7.11 15.11
N ALA A 61 7.05 5.94 14.98
CA ALA A 61 7.20 5.11 13.79
C ALA A 61 6.66 5.80 12.52
N LEU A 62 5.50 6.46 12.58
CA LEU A 62 4.93 7.20 11.45
C LEU A 62 5.81 8.39 11.05
N SER A 63 6.30 9.14 12.04
CA SER A 63 7.24 10.25 11.82
C SER A 63 8.55 9.77 11.20
N ALA A 64 9.12 8.69 11.73
CA ALA A 64 10.34 8.08 11.20
C ALA A 64 10.14 7.57 9.76
N PHE A 65 9.03 6.89 9.49
CA PHE A 65 8.70 6.43 8.14
C PHE A 65 8.68 7.59 7.14
N ASN A 66 7.94 8.67 7.43
CA ASN A 66 7.85 9.83 6.55
C ASN A 66 9.22 10.46 6.26
N ARG A 67 10.12 10.49 7.26
CA ARG A 67 11.48 11.03 7.13
C ARG A 67 12.39 10.12 6.30
N LEU A 68 12.18 8.81 6.38
CA LEU A 68 13.06 7.78 5.80
C LEU A 68 12.55 7.23 4.46
N ILE A 69 11.61 7.91 3.83
CA ILE A 69 11.22 7.64 2.45
C ILE A 69 12.33 8.11 1.51
N SER A 70 12.68 7.27 0.53
CA SER A 70 13.60 7.65 -0.55
C SER A 70 13.07 8.86 -1.32
N VAL A 71 13.95 9.76 -1.70
CA VAL A 71 13.60 10.96 -2.48
C VAL A 71 12.92 10.58 -3.80
N THR A 72 13.42 9.53 -4.46
CA THR A 72 12.91 9.04 -5.75
C THR A 72 11.51 8.43 -5.65
N HIS A 73 11.14 7.90 -4.48
CA HIS A 73 9.86 7.21 -4.28
C HIS A 73 8.85 8.00 -3.42
N LYS A 74 9.13 9.30 -3.20
CA LYS A 74 8.20 10.16 -2.44
C LYS A 74 6.77 10.13 -2.98
N LYS A 75 6.59 10.12 -4.31
CA LYS A 75 5.25 10.08 -4.92
C LYS A 75 4.42 8.86 -4.46
N VAL A 76 5.07 7.72 -4.23
CA VAL A 76 4.38 6.49 -3.79
C VAL A 76 4.09 6.49 -2.29
N PHE A 77 5.02 6.96 -1.46
CA PHE A 77 4.95 6.76 -0.01
C PHE A 77 4.57 8.00 0.80
N ASN A 78 4.72 9.21 0.24
CA ASN A 78 4.44 10.43 0.99
C ASN A 78 2.99 10.47 1.48
N LYS A 79 2.81 10.73 2.78
CA LYS A 79 1.50 10.81 3.45
C LYS A 79 0.64 9.54 3.35
N ILE A 80 1.22 8.39 3.00
CA ILE A 80 0.46 7.13 2.85
C ILE A 80 -0.27 6.73 4.15
N PHE A 81 0.28 7.10 5.30
CA PHE A 81 -0.30 6.86 6.62
C PHE A 81 -1.02 8.07 7.23
N ASN A 82 -1.28 9.12 6.45
CA ASN A 82 -1.89 10.36 6.97
C ASN A 82 -3.22 10.11 7.71
N THR A 83 -4.05 9.22 7.19
CA THR A 83 -5.33 8.84 7.82
C THR A 83 -5.11 8.17 9.18
N LEU A 84 -4.11 7.31 9.30
CA LEU A 84 -3.77 6.68 10.57
C LEU A 84 -3.24 7.71 11.56
N GLU A 85 -2.32 8.56 11.14
CA GLU A 85 -1.72 9.62 11.97
C GLU A 85 -2.79 10.57 12.55
N THR A 86 -3.67 11.08 11.70
CA THR A 86 -4.78 11.95 12.13
C THR A 86 -5.84 11.21 12.94
N GLY A 87 -6.03 9.90 12.68
CA GLY A 87 -6.97 9.03 13.39
C GLY A 87 -6.57 8.71 14.82
N LEU A 88 -5.27 8.74 15.15
CA LEU A 88 -4.80 8.41 16.51
C LEU A 88 -5.42 9.30 17.59
N SER A 89 -5.66 10.57 17.30
CA SER A 89 -6.32 11.50 18.23
C SER A 89 -7.78 11.15 18.53
N LYS A 90 -8.44 10.40 17.64
CA LYS A 90 -9.83 9.97 17.77
C LYS A 90 -10.01 8.70 18.62
N LEU A 91 -8.91 8.04 19.00
CA LEU A 91 -8.94 6.81 19.78
C LEU A 91 -9.20 7.03 21.29
N GLY A 92 -9.26 8.27 21.73
CA GLY A 92 -9.56 8.64 23.11
C GLY A 92 -9.06 10.03 23.49
N ASP A 93 -9.60 10.57 24.57
CA ASP A 93 -9.37 11.95 25.03
C ASP A 93 -8.02 12.16 25.74
N SER A 94 -7.30 11.09 26.01
CA SER A 94 -5.98 11.11 26.66
C SER A 94 -5.02 10.11 26.02
N ALA A 95 -3.73 10.33 26.17
CA ALA A 95 -2.70 9.41 25.72
C ALA A 95 -2.85 8.00 26.33
N SER A 96 -3.35 7.91 27.58
CA SER A 96 -3.64 6.63 28.22
C SER A 96 -4.78 5.89 27.53
N ASN A 97 -5.88 6.58 27.22
CA ASN A 97 -7.02 5.98 26.50
C ASN A 97 -6.64 5.59 25.08
N GLN A 98 -5.91 6.43 24.36
CA GLN A 98 -5.38 6.12 23.04
C GLN A 98 -4.46 4.91 23.06
N THR A 99 -3.57 4.81 24.06
CA THR A 99 -2.69 3.66 24.25
C THR A 99 -3.48 2.37 24.51
N LYS A 100 -4.53 2.45 25.35
CA LYS A 100 -5.40 1.30 25.58
C LYS A 100 -6.07 0.84 24.28
N SER A 101 -6.71 1.75 23.56
CA SER A 101 -7.41 1.44 22.31
C SER A 101 -6.48 0.84 21.26
N ILE A 102 -5.25 1.36 21.13
CA ILE A 102 -4.28 0.82 20.15
C ILE A 102 -3.75 -0.57 20.57
N ARG A 103 -3.55 -0.80 21.86
CA ARG A 103 -3.17 -2.14 22.37
C ARG A 103 -4.27 -3.16 22.13
N ASP A 104 -5.52 -2.79 22.41
CA ASP A 104 -6.67 -3.65 22.17
C ASP A 104 -6.77 -4.00 20.67
N LEU A 105 -6.57 -3.02 19.78
CA LEU A 105 -6.51 -3.23 18.34
C LEU A 105 -5.38 -4.18 17.95
N ILE A 106 -4.16 -3.98 18.46
CA ILE A 106 -3.01 -4.85 18.19
C ILE A 106 -3.32 -6.29 18.62
N GLN A 107 -3.96 -6.49 19.77
CA GLN A 107 -4.33 -7.81 20.24
C GLN A 107 -5.34 -8.51 19.32
N LEU A 108 -6.27 -7.76 18.71
CA LEU A 108 -7.24 -8.29 17.76
C LEU A 108 -6.60 -8.72 16.42
N ILE A 109 -5.58 -7.98 15.97
CA ILE A 109 -5.01 -8.20 14.63
C ILE A 109 -3.71 -9.04 14.63
N LYS A 110 -3.06 -9.22 15.78
CA LYS A 110 -1.76 -9.90 15.88
C LYS A 110 -1.76 -11.34 15.34
N ASP A 111 -2.89 -12.01 15.46
CA ASP A 111 -3.05 -13.43 15.06
C ASP A 111 -3.58 -13.57 13.61
N ILE A 112 -3.84 -12.45 12.93
CA ILE A 112 -4.22 -12.48 11.51
C ILE A 112 -2.98 -12.83 10.68
N PRO A 113 -3.04 -13.91 9.88
CA PRO A 113 -1.90 -14.34 9.09
C PRO A 113 -1.64 -13.36 7.93
N MET A 114 -0.58 -12.55 8.05
CA MET A 114 -0.17 -11.55 7.06
C MET A 114 1.11 -11.97 6.29
N ASP A 115 1.51 -13.22 6.41
CA ASP A 115 2.79 -13.72 5.87
C ASP A 115 2.73 -14.16 4.39
N GLY A 116 1.56 -14.01 3.76
CA GLY A 116 1.37 -14.33 2.34
C GLY A 116 1.41 -15.82 1.99
N LYS A 117 1.38 -16.70 3.00
CA LYS A 117 1.40 -18.16 2.80
C LYS A 117 0.02 -18.76 2.57
N GLN A 118 -1.02 -17.94 2.67
CA GLN A 118 -2.41 -18.34 2.44
C GLN A 118 -2.68 -18.38 0.93
N ASP A 119 -3.51 -19.36 0.51
CA ASP A 119 -3.93 -19.50 -0.90
C ASP A 119 -4.87 -18.39 -1.37
N TYR A 120 -5.35 -17.55 -0.44
CA TYR A 120 -6.27 -16.45 -0.73
C TYR A 120 -5.73 -15.11 -0.25
N ASP A 121 -6.33 -14.04 -0.77
CA ASP A 121 -5.99 -12.66 -0.44
C ASP A 121 -6.59 -12.23 0.91
N VAL A 122 -5.85 -12.47 2.00
CA VAL A 122 -6.27 -12.11 3.37
C VAL A 122 -6.57 -10.61 3.50
N LEU A 123 -5.71 -9.74 2.94
CA LEU A 123 -5.89 -8.28 3.03
C LEU A 123 -7.11 -7.81 2.25
N GLY A 124 -7.31 -8.34 1.04
CA GLY A 124 -8.50 -8.07 0.25
C GLY A 124 -9.76 -8.53 0.98
N PHE A 125 -9.77 -9.74 1.54
CA PHE A 125 -10.89 -10.27 2.30
C PHE A 125 -11.23 -9.40 3.53
N ILE A 126 -10.22 -9.00 4.32
CA ILE A 126 -10.43 -8.11 5.48
C ILE A 126 -11.02 -6.77 5.02
N TYR A 127 -10.52 -6.22 3.93
CA TYR A 127 -11.01 -4.96 3.38
C TYR A 127 -12.48 -5.08 2.97
N GLU A 128 -12.82 -6.11 2.20
CA GLU A 128 -14.20 -6.41 1.80
C GLU A 128 -15.15 -6.56 2.99
N TYR A 129 -14.72 -7.32 3.97
CA TYR A 129 -15.48 -7.52 5.20
C TYR A 129 -15.71 -6.20 5.94
N LEU A 130 -14.69 -5.36 6.08
CA LEU A 130 -14.82 -4.08 6.76
C LEU A 130 -15.74 -3.12 5.99
N ILE A 131 -15.60 -3.01 4.66
CA ILE A 131 -16.48 -2.16 3.85
C ILE A 131 -17.92 -2.63 3.92
N SER A 132 -18.18 -3.92 3.79
CA SER A 132 -19.55 -4.45 3.87
C SER A 132 -20.21 -4.14 5.22
N ASN A 133 -19.46 -4.27 6.32
CA ASN A 133 -19.95 -3.93 7.66
C ASN A 133 -20.13 -2.42 7.86
N PHE A 134 -19.23 -1.59 7.36
CA PHE A 134 -19.36 -0.13 7.45
C PHE A 134 -20.50 0.39 6.58
N ALA A 135 -20.68 -0.15 5.37
CA ALA A 135 -21.81 0.21 4.51
C ALA A 135 -23.16 -0.17 5.13
N ALA A 136 -23.23 -1.33 5.79
CA ALA A 136 -24.44 -1.77 6.50
C ALA A 136 -24.78 -0.87 7.69
N ASN A 137 -23.78 -0.35 8.40
CA ASN A 137 -23.96 0.45 9.61
C ASN A 137 -24.05 1.97 9.35
N ALA A 138 -23.53 2.45 8.23
CA ALA A 138 -23.41 3.89 7.95
C ALA A 138 -24.65 4.52 7.30
N GLY A 139 -25.76 3.77 7.16
CA GLY A 139 -27.01 4.30 6.59
C GLY A 139 -26.79 5.17 5.37
N LYS A 140 -26.67 4.58 4.18
CA LYS A 140 -26.72 5.25 2.86
C LYS A 140 -25.83 6.49 2.67
N LYS A 141 -24.62 6.55 3.24
CA LYS A 141 -23.58 7.41 2.68
C LYS A 141 -23.06 6.74 1.41
N ALA A 142 -23.86 6.90 0.35
CA ALA A 142 -23.61 6.39 -0.97
C ALA A 142 -22.25 6.89 -1.51
N GLY A 143 -21.52 6.03 -2.17
CA GLY A 143 -20.40 6.40 -3.01
C GLY A 143 -19.11 5.63 -2.84
N GLU A 144 -19.01 4.69 -1.91
CA GLU A 144 -17.91 3.74 -1.87
C GLU A 144 -18.46 2.39 -2.28
N PHE A 145 -18.44 2.12 -3.60
CA PHE A 145 -18.80 0.83 -4.14
C PHE A 145 -17.54 -0.01 -4.28
N TYR A 146 -17.65 -1.23 -3.87
CA TYR A 146 -16.63 -2.23 -3.98
C TYR A 146 -17.02 -3.19 -5.10
N THR A 147 -16.07 -3.51 -5.97
CA THR A 147 -16.28 -4.51 -7.01
C THR A 147 -16.14 -5.91 -6.39
N PRO A 148 -17.19 -6.75 -6.42
CA PRO A 148 -17.12 -8.11 -5.86
C PRO A 148 -15.94 -8.88 -6.44
N HIS A 149 -15.32 -9.72 -5.60
CA HIS A 149 -14.11 -10.45 -5.99
C HIS A 149 -14.30 -11.29 -7.26
N GLU A 150 -15.44 -11.95 -7.38
CA GLU A 150 -15.77 -12.80 -8.54
C GLU A 150 -15.89 -11.98 -9.83
N VAL A 151 -16.42 -10.75 -9.73
CA VAL A 151 -16.52 -9.83 -10.86
C VAL A 151 -15.12 -9.34 -11.25
N SER A 152 -14.30 -8.93 -10.28
CA SER A 152 -12.91 -8.53 -10.51
C SER A 152 -12.10 -9.66 -11.16
N GLN A 153 -12.33 -10.89 -10.73
CA GLN A 153 -11.66 -12.06 -11.30
C GLN A 153 -12.08 -12.31 -12.75
N LEU A 154 -13.38 -12.26 -13.04
CA LEU A 154 -13.88 -12.41 -14.42
C LEU A 154 -13.33 -11.33 -15.34
N MET A 155 -13.39 -10.06 -14.93
CA MET A 155 -12.82 -8.93 -15.67
C MET A 155 -11.32 -9.15 -15.91
N SER A 156 -10.59 -9.59 -14.91
CA SER A 156 -9.16 -9.86 -15.00
C SER A 156 -8.82 -10.92 -16.02
N GLU A 157 -9.55 -12.03 -16.06
CA GLU A 157 -9.31 -13.11 -17.03
C GLU A 157 -9.63 -12.64 -18.47
N ILE A 158 -10.66 -11.80 -18.66
CA ILE A 158 -10.97 -11.22 -19.97
C ILE A 158 -9.84 -10.31 -20.44
N VAL A 159 -9.40 -9.36 -19.61
CA VAL A 159 -8.33 -8.41 -19.93
C VAL A 159 -7.03 -9.15 -20.22
N VAL A 160 -6.63 -10.06 -19.34
CA VAL A 160 -5.36 -10.80 -19.46
C VAL A 160 -5.35 -11.72 -20.68
N ASN A 161 -6.50 -12.30 -21.06
CA ASN A 161 -6.56 -13.09 -22.29
C ASN A 161 -6.20 -12.28 -23.55
N HIS A 162 -6.50 -10.98 -23.57
CA HIS A 162 -6.05 -10.07 -24.64
C HIS A 162 -4.56 -9.73 -24.54
N LEU A 163 -4.02 -9.67 -23.34
CA LEU A 163 -2.67 -9.17 -23.06
C LEU A 163 -1.62 -10.27 -22.93
N LYS A 164 -2.01 -11.55 -22.97
CA LYS A 164 -1.13 -12.72 -22.68
C LYS A 164 0.14 -12.84 -23.53
N ASN A 165 0.19 -12.18 -24.69
CA ASN A 165 1.34 -12.21 -25.59
C ASN A 165 2.23 -10.96 -25.45
N ARG A 166 1.95 -10.09 -24.49
CA ARG A 166 2.74 -8.88 -24.22
C ARG A 166 3.91 -9.21 -23.30
N GLU A 167 5.07 -8.63 -23.57
CA GLU A 167 6.24 -8.70 -22.69
C GLU A 167 6.15 -7.72 -21.53
N LYS A 168 5.43 -6.60 -21.75
CA LYS A 168 5.14 -5.55 -20.76
C LYS A 168 3.66 -5.25 -20.82
N ILE A 169 3.09 -4.94 -19.68
CA ILE A 169 1.68 -4.58 -19.53
C ILE A 169 1.58 -3.30 -18.71
N GLU A 170 0.82 -2.33 -19.20
CA GLU A 170 0.45 -1.11 -18.50
C GLU A 170 -1.08 -1.06 -18.36
N ILE A 171 -1.56 -0.97 -17.12
CA ILE A 171 -2.99 -1.06 -16.78
C ILE A 171 -3.39 0.19 -16.02
N TYR A 172 -4.49 0.80 -16.41
CA TYR A 172 -5.04 1.99 -15.77
C TYR A 172 -6.45 1.74 -15.21
N ASP A 173 -6.63 2.11 -13.94
CA ASP A 173 -7.93 2.17 -13.30
C ASP A 173 -8.22 3.64 -12.93
N PRO A 174 -9.16 4.29 -13.63
CA PRO A 174 -9.51 5.70 -13.40
C PRO A 174 -10.31 5.95 -12.13
N THR A 175 -10.80 4.90 -11.47
CA THR A 175 -11.62 4.95 -10.25
C THR A 175 -11.22 3.85 -9.28
N SER A 176 -9.93 3.80 -8.98
CA SER A 176 -9.26 2.62 -8.45
C SER A 176 -9.78 2.12 -7.10
N GLY A 177 -10.49 2.95 -6.35
CA GLY A 177 -11.00 2.56 -5.04
C GLY A 177 -9.88 2.08 -4.12
N SER A 178 -9.89 0.81 -3.76
CA SER A 178 -8.83 0.16 -3.00
C SER A 178 -7.67 -0.39 -3.86
N GLY A 179 -7.78 -0.33 -5.19
CA GLY A 179 -6.86 -0.96 -6.11
C GLY A 179 -7.06 -2.46 -6.28
N SER A 180 -8.16 -3.02 -5.78
CA SER A 180 -8.40 -4.47 -5.81
C SER A 180 -8.48 -5.04 -7.22
N LEU A 181 -9.11 -4.31 -8.17
CA LEU A 181 -9.18 -4.74 -9.57
C LEU A 181 -7.80 -4.77 -10.22
N LEU A 182 -6.99 -3.72 -10.05
CA LEU A 182 -5.60 -3.68 -10.52
C LEU A 182 -4.77 -4.83 -9.97
N ILE A 183 -4.89 -5.12 -8.69
CA ILE A 183 -4.20 -6.22 -8.01
C ILE A 183 -4.62 -7.57 -8.62
N THR A 184 -5.90 -7.77 -8.85
CA THR A 184 -6.44 -9.03 -9.41
C THR A 184 -5.97 -9.22 -10.85
N ILE A 185 -5.98 -8.17 -11.68
CA ILE A 185 -5.45 -8.20 -13.04
C ILE A 185 -3.95 -8.51 -13.03
N GLY A 186 -3.18 -7.82 -12.17
CA GLY A 186 -1.75 -8.06 -12.04
C GLY A 186 -1.42 -9.50 -11.62
N LYS A 187 -2.19 -10.08 -10.71
CA LYS A 187 -2.07 -11.49 -10.31
C LYS A 187 -2.38 -12.45 -11.45
N SER A 188 -3.41 -12.18 -12.22
CA SER A 188 -3.77 -12.98 -13.41
C SER A 188 -2.73 -12.83 -14.51
N ALA A 189 -2.26 -11.62 -14.79
CA ALA A 189 -1.23 -11.34 -15.81
C ALA A 189 0.12 -12.00 -15.48
N ALA A 190 0.48 -12.07 -14.21
CA ALA A 190 1.72 -12.70 -13.75
C ALA A 190 1.83 -14.18 -14.10
N LYS A 191 0.73 -14.84 -14.47
CA LYS A 191 0.74 -16.24 -14.96
C LYS A 191 1.32 -16.37 -16.37
N TYR A 192 1.31 -15.31 -17.16
CA TYR A 192 1.66 -15.30 -18.59
C TYR A 192 2.92 -14.49 -18.89
N ILE A 193 3.30 -13.58 -17.99
CA ILE A 193 4.47 -12.73 -18.12
C ILE A 193 5.66 -13.38 -17.44
N ALA A 194 6.81 -13.44 -18.12
CA ALA A 194 8.03 -14.02 -17.56
C ALA A 194 8.57 -13.26 -16.34
N ASN A 195 8.35 -11.96 -16.29
CA ASN A 195 8.75 -11.11 -15.16
C ASN A 195 7.58 -10.21 -14.74
N LYS A 196 7.05 -10.46 -13.53
CA LYS A 196 5.98 -9.66 -12.93
C LYS A 196 6.32 -8.17 -12.75
N ASP A 197 7.60 -7.83 -12.72
CA ASP A 197 8.08 -6.45 -12.64
C ASP A 197 7.90 -5.68 -13.96
N ASN A 198 7.46 -6.36 -15.03
CA ASN A 198 7.09 -5.73 -16.29
C ASN A 198 5.61 -5.29 -16.34
N ILE A 199 4.90 -5.33 -15.22
CA ILE A 199 3.53 -4.83 -15.10
C ILE A 199 3.58 -3.48 -14.38
N LYS A 200 3.05 -2.42 -15.03
CA LYS A 200 2.86 -1.10 -14.43
C LYS A 200 1.38 -0.87 -14.14
N TYR A 201 1.15 -0.22 -13.03
CA TYR A 201 -0.17 0.05 -12.49
C TYR A 201 -0.38 1.56 -12.38
N TYR A 202 -1.37 2.04 -13.13
CA TYR A 202 -1.84 3.42 -13.06
C TYR A 202 -3.17 3.44 -12.32
N ALA A 203 -3.28 4.27 -11.29
CA ALA A 203 -4.49 4.36 -10.48
C ALA A 203 -4.85 5.81 -10.20
N GLN A 204 -6.09 6.19 -10.47
CA GLN A 204 -6.64 7.49 -10.07
C GLN A 204 -7.80 7.30 -9.10
N GLU A 205 -7.86 8.14 -8.08
CA GLU A 205 -8.90 8.10 -7.06
C GLU A 205 -9.17 9.50 -6.52
N LEU A 206 -10.44 9.86 -6.41
CA LEU A 206 -10.87 11.18 -5.95
C LEU A 206 -10.59 11.39 -4.45
N LYS A 207 -10.89 10.39 -3.63
CA LYS A 207 -10.81 10.50 -2.17
C LYS A 207 -9.40 10.19 -1.68
N GLU A 208 -8.76 11.13 -0.98
CA GLU A 208 -7.39 10.97 -0.46
C GLU A 208 -7.22 9.70 0.41
N ASN A 209 -8.21 9.36 1.23
CA ASN A 209 -8.14 8.16 2.07
C ASN A 209 -8.09 6.89 1.26
N THR A 210 -8.95 6.79 0.25
CA THR A 210 -9.04 5.64 -0.65
C THR A 210 -7.82 5.57 -1.58
N TYR A 211 -7.36 6.73 -2.06
CA TYR A 211 -6.10 6.87 -2.79
C TYR A 211 -4.89 6.35 -1.99
N ASN A 212 -4.80 6.70 -0.71
CA ASN A 212 -3.75 6.20 0.17
C ASN A 212 -3.85 4.68 0.35
N LEU A 213 -5.07 4.15 0.43
CA LEU A 213 -5.32 2.72 0.53
C LEU A 213 -4.89 1.98 -0.73
N THR A 214 -5.18 2.49 -1.92
CA THR A 214 -4.70 1.95 -3.21
C THR A 214 -3.18 1.82 -3.20
N ARG A 215 -2.46 2.88 -2.87
CA ARG A 215 -0.99 2.87 -2.81
C ARG A 215 -0.47 1.82 -1.82
N MET A 216 -1.06 1.79 -0.63
CA MET A 216 -0.68 0.84 0.41
C MET A 216 -0.91 -0.61 -0.04
N ASN A 217 -2.06 -0.90 -0.64
CA ASN A 217 -2.39 -2.23 -1.14
C ASN A 217 -1.43 -2.69 -2.23
N LEU A 218 -1.09 -1.84 -3.19
CA LEU A 218 -0.14 -2.16 -4.26
C LEU A 218 1.26 -2.47 -3.69
N VAL A 219 1.75 -1.63 -2.78
CA VAL A 219 3.04 -1.85 -2.10
C VAL A 219 3.04 -3.14 -1.28
N MET A 220 1.99 -3.42 -0.52
CA MET A 220 1.89 -4.63 0.31
C MET A 220 1.83 -5.93 -0.50
N ARG A 221 1.47 -5.84 -1.78
CA ARG A 221 1.54 -6.97 -2.74
C ARG A 221 2.93 -7.17 -3.34
N GLY A 222 3.91 -6.40 -2.88
CA GLY A 222 5.28 -6.48 -3.36
C GLY A 222 5.48 -5.91 -4.77
N ILE A 223 4.57 -5.05 -5.23
CA ILE A 223 4.75 -4.31 -6.48
C ILE A 223 5.84 -3.27 -6.23
N LYS A 224 6.82 -3.22 -7.14
CA LYS A 224 7.91 -2.25 -7.03
C LYS A 224 7.39 -0.82 -7.13
N PRO A 225 7.92 0.11 -6.34
CA PRO A 225 7.50 1.51 -6.37
C PRO A 225 7.54 2.15 -7.76
N ASP A 226 8.52 1.80 -8.58
CA ASP A 226 8.66 2.29 -9.96
C ASP A 226 7.52 1.84 -10.90
N ASN A 227 6.78 0.82 -10.50
CA ASN A 227 5.65 0.29 -11.24
C ASN A 227 4.29 0.82 -10.70
N ILE A 228 4.31 1.71 -9.71
CA ILE A 228 3.12 2.27 -9.09
C ILE A 228 3.03 3.75 -9.45
N LEU A 229 2.07 4.08 -10.31
CA LEU A 229 1.79 5.44 -10.73
C LEU A 229 0.39 5.81 -10.29
N THR A 230 0.30 6.74 -9.36
CA THR A 230 -0.99 7.07 -8.75
C THR A 230 -1.25 8.56 -8.71
N ARG A 231 -2.51 8.96 -8.88
CA ARG A 231 -2.96 10.34 -8.78
C ARG A 231 -4.21 10.43 -7.90
N CYS A 232 -4.23 11.44 -7.04
CA CYS A 232 -5.44 11.85 -6.33
C CYS A 232 -6.10 12.99 -7.10
N GLY A 233 -7.30 12.77 -7.61
CA GLY A 233 -8.04 13.76 -8.40
C GLY A 233 -9.29 13.19 -9.05
N ASP A 234 -10.18 14.09 -9.49
CA ASP A 234 -11.41 13.73 -10.20
C ASP A 234 -11.09 13.34 -11.64
N THR A 235 -11.38 12.12 -12.01
CA THR A 235 -11.11 11.61 -13.37
C THR A 235 -11.98 12.28 -14.42
N LEU A 236 -13.14 12.81 -14.05
CA LEU A 236 -14.04 13.49 -14.98
C LEU A 236 -13.64 14.95 -15.22
N GLU A 237 -12.96 15.57 -14.27
CA GLU A 237 -12.54 16.98 -14.35
C GLU A 237 -11.05 17.12 -14.63
N GLU A 238 -10.27 16.17 -14.16
CA GLU A 238 -8.83 16.17 -14.27
C GLU A 238 -8.40 14.95 -15.07
N ASP A 239 -8.42 15.05 -16.40
CA ASP A 239 -7.78 14.05 -17.23
C ASP A 239 -6.41 13.72 -16.68
N TRP A 240 -6.05 12.44 -16.67
CA TRP A 240 -4.68 12.09 -16.38
C TRP A 240 -3.81 12.25 -17.64
N PRO A 241 -3.37 13.45 -17.92
CA PRO A 241 -2.17 13.57 -18.72
C PRO A 241 -1.01 13.07 -17.86
N TRP A 242 -0.06 12.51 -18.47
CA TRP A 242 1.26 12.37 -17.88
C TRP A 242 1.78 13.79 -17.61
N PHE A 243 1.74 14.18 -16.34
CA PHE A 243 2.13 15.52 -15.95
C PHE A 243 3.56 15.45 -15.42
N ASP A 244 4.49 16.12 -16.09
CA ASP A 244 5.81 16.37 -15.53
C ASP A 244 5.73 17.61 -14.66
N ASP A 245 5.84 17.44 -13.35
CA ASP A 245 5.85 18.54 -12.39
C ASP A 245 7.00 19.54 -12.64
N ALA A 246 8.06 19.12 -13.36
CA ALA A 246 9.19 19.95 -13.70
C ALA A 246 8.94 20.85 -14.91
N ASP A 247 8.03 20.46 -15.82
CA ASP A 247 7.66 21.27 -17.01
C ASP A 247 6.16 21.16 -17.33
N PRO A 248 5.29 21.75 -16.49
CA PRO A 248 3.85 21.67 -16.65
C PRO A 248 3.32 22.29 -17.95
N ALA A 249 4.08 23.15 -18.61
CA ALA A 249 3.64 23.82 -19.83
C ALA A 249 3.80 22.97 -21.09
N ASN A 250 4.71 21.99 -21.09
CA ASN A 250 5.10 21.24 -22.29
C ASN A 250 4.85 19.74 -22.23
N THR A 251 4.36 19.23 -21.09
CA THR A 251 4.27 17.78 -20.84
C THR A 251 2.85 17.28 -20.68
N TYR A 252 1.96 17.72 -21.55
CA TYR A 252 0.63 17.17 -21.65
C TYR A 252 0.64 15.91 -22.53
N HIS A 253 0.85 14.74 -21.93
CA HIS A 253 0.74 13.46 -22.63
C HIS A 253 -0.47 12.69 -22.12
N MET A 254 -1.27 12.19 -23.04
CA MET A 254 -2.31 11.23 -22.71
C MET A 254 -1.68 9.97 -22.12
N VAL A 255 -2.35 9.36 -21.16
CA VAL A 255 -1.95 8.02 -20.68
C VAL A 255 -2.19 7.04 -21.81
N ASP A 256 -1.12 6.44 -22.31
CA ASP A 256 -1.17 5.36 -23.30
C ASP A 256 -0.88 4.04 -22.59
N VAL A 257 -1.92 3.25 -22.39
CA VAL A 257 -1.86 2.00 -21.63
C VAL A 257 -2.46 0.85 -22.42
N ASP A 258 -2.10 -0.38 -22.06
CA ASP A 258 -2.59 -1.59 -22.74
C ASP A 258 -4.04 -1.92 -22.37
N ALA A 259 -4.49 -1.51 -21.19
CA ALA A 259 -5.87 -1.66 -20.75
C ALA A 259 -6.31 -0.55 -19.79
N VAL A 260 -7.57 -0.14 -19.93
CA VAL A 260 -8.31 0.69 -18.96
C VAL A 260 -9.44 -0.17 -18.40
N VAL A 261 -9.62 -0.15 -17.08
CA VAL A 261 -10.53 -1.05 -16.37
C VAL A 261 -11.38 -0.32 -15.33
#